data_866f50be169c50fdf1e3b002fa8bc87f
#
_entry.id   866f50be169c50fdf1e3b002fa8bc87f
#
_cell.length_a   1.000
_cell.length_b   1.000
_cell.length_c   1.000
_cell.angle_alpha   90.00
_cell.angle_beta   90.00
_cell.angle_gamma   90.00
#
_symmetry.space_group_name_H-M   'P 1'
#
loop_
_entity.id
_entity.type
_entity.pdbx_description
1 polymer ?
#
loop_
_entity_poly.entity_id
_entity_poly.type
_entity_poly.pdbx_seq_one_letter_code
_entity_poly.pdbx_strand_id
1 'polypeptide(L)'
;TQKHLKKIIGLCHKPVEIEGRTFNGEMSRNPLKNKALAQAIREAKKEQVPLNYIERVIQLAKQGFIDLEFDTYDTDWNSEAYNTVSGQNSNNSVRVPNSFMKAVLDDKDWHLHWRIEKERAEEEGRAPEPCKTLKATELWDQIAYAAWSCADPGTQYHDTINEWHTCPEDGEIRASNPCSEYMFLDNTACNLASLNLMKFFTDNNCTTFDTESIRAASRLWTTVLEISVLMAQFPSKEIAELSYAFRTLGLGYANIGAALMVQGIPYDSQEGVAIAGAITAIMHMKAYETSAELAGELAVSYTHL
;
A
#
# COMPACT_ATOMS: atom_id res chain seq x y z
N THR A 1 10.18 17.85 -4.89
CA THR A 1 10.65 18.41 -3.59
C THR A 1 12.12 18.80 -3.64
N GLN A 2 13.05 17.87 -3.92
CA GLN A 2 14.51 18.12 -3.93
C GLN A 2 14.92 19.34 -4.77
N LYS A 3 14.45 19.44 -6.02
CA LYS A 3 14.75 20.58 -6.92
C LYS A 3 14.38 21.93 -6.30
N HIS A 4 13.22 22.02 -5.64
CA HIS A 4 12.75 23.24 -5.00
C HIS A 4 13.59 23.60 -3.76
N LEU A 5 13.94 22.58 -2.93
CA LEU A 5 14.74 22.80 -1.73
C LEU A 5 16.17 23.22 -2.07
N LYS A 6 16.80 22.62 -3.10
CA LYS A 6 18.11 23.08 -3.64
C LYS A 6 18.05 24.52 -4.17
N LYS A 7 16.98 24.88 -4.88
CA LYS A 7 16.76 26.25 -5.35
C LYS A 7 16.65 27.24 -4.18
N ILE A 8 15.90 26.88 -3.14
CA ILE A 8 15.68 27.72 -1.95
C ILE A 8 16.98 27.95 -1.19
N ILE A 9 17.77 26.89 -0.89
CA ILE A 9 19.04 27.06 -0.16
C ILE A 9 20.02 27.92 -0.95
N GLY A 10 20.14 27.70 -2.25
CA GLY A 10 20.99 28.51 -3.12
C GLY A 10 20.60 30.00 -3.13
N LEU A 11 19.29 30.31 -3.07
CA LEU A 11 18.81 31.69 -2.99
C LEU A 11 19.05 32.34 -1.64
N CYS A 12 19.14 31.55 -0.56
CA CYS A 12 19.49 32.05 0.78
C CYS A 12 20.91 32.61 0.88
N HIS A 13 21.80 32.27 -0.04
CA HIS A 13 23.19 32.71 -0.08
C HIS A 13 23.49 33.76 -1.16
N LYS A 14 22.51 34.06 -2.04
CA LYS A 14 22.68 35.09 -3.06
C LYS A 14 22.49 36.49 -2.47
N PRO A 15 23.33 37.45 -2.84
CA PRO A 15 23.14 38.86 -2.46
C PRO A 15 21.77 39.38 -2.90
N VAL A 16 21.18 40.26 -2.11
CA VAL A 16 19.92 40.94 -2.42
C VAL A 16 20.15 42.43 -2.56
N GLU A 17 19.59 43.02 -3.58
CA GLU A 17 19.58 44.47 -3.76
C GLU A 17 18.32 45.08 -3.16
N ILE A 18 18.49 46.02 -2.23
CA ILE A 18 17.39 46.77 -1.63
C ILE A 18 17.77 48.24 -1.73
N GLU A 19 16.97 49.04 -2.40
CA GLU A 19 17.18 50.53 -2.56
C GLU A 19 18.60 50.88 -3.05
N GLY A 20 19.10 50.11 -4.05
CA GLY A 20 20.41 50.35 -4.66
C GLY A 20 21.62 49.93 -3.79
N ARG A 21 21.39 49.22 -2.70
CA ARG A 21 22.45 48.68 -1.83
C ARG A 21 22.38 47.14 -1.84
N THR A 22 23.55 46.51 -1.87
CA THR A 22 23.70 45.06 -1.85
C THR A 22 23.81 44.53 -0.41
N PHE A 23 22.99 43.60 -0.04
CA PHE A 23 22.97 42.97 1.28
C PHE A 23 23.15 41.46 1.17
N ASN A 24 23.85 40.89 2.14
CA ASN A 24 24.10 39.44 2.30
C ASN A 24 23.58 38.92 3.63
N GLY A 25 23.72 37.62 3.86
CA GLY A 25 23.47 37.01 5.15
C GLY A 25 21.99 36.98 5.54
N GLU A 26 21.64 37.65 6.63
CA GLU A 26 20.27 37.59 7.17
C GLU A 26 19.21 38.15 6.22
N MET A 27 19.54 39.20 5.47
CA MET A 27 18.65 39.80 4.48
C MET A 27 18.38 38.88 3.31
N SER A 28 19.39 38.11 2.85
CA SER A 28 19.24 37.11 1.79
C SER A 28 18.31 35.97 2.19
N ARG A 29 18.27 35.61 3.47
CA ARG A 29 17.47 34.52 4.04
C ARG A 29 16.07 34.94 4.46
N ASN A 30 15.76 36.23 4.38
CA ASN A 30 14.44 36.76 4.73
C ASN A 30 13.54 36.87 3.50
N PRO A 31 12.46 36.02 3.39
CA PRO A 31 11.56 36.08 2.25
C PRO A 31 10.84 37.41 2.04
N LEU A 32 10.70 38.23 3.10
CA LEU A 32 10.10 39.56 3.00
C LEU A 32 11.04 40.56 2.30
N LYS A 33 12.34 40.32 2.32
CA LYS A 33 13.38 41.17 1.73
C LYS A 33 13.93 40.58 0.43
N ASN A 34 14.03 39.28 0.33
CA ASN A 34 14.50 38.57 -0.85
C ASN A 34 13.30 38.11 -1.73
N LYS A 35 12.98 38.93 -2.73
CA LYS A 35 11.86 38.66 -3.66
C LYS A 35 12.02 37.32 -4.41
N ALA A 36 13.26 36.96 -4.81
CA ALA A 36 13.53 35.70 -5.49
C ALA A 36 13.28 34.49 -4.58
N LEU A 37 13.69 34.57 -3.31
CA LEU A 37 13.40 33.55 -2.30
C LEU A 37 11.89 33.43 -2.05
N ALA A 38 11.18 34.55 -1.90
CA ALA A 38 9.74 34.56 -1.75
C ALA A 38 9.01 33.90 -2.92
N GLN A 39 9.48 34.14 -4.14
CA GLN A 39 8.94 33.51 -5.34
C GLN A 39 9.21 32.00 -5.36
N ALA A 40 10.43 31.57 -5.06
CA ALA A 40 10.78 30.15 -4.99
C ALA A 40 9.97 29.40 -3.92
N ILE A 41 9.69 30.04 -2.77
CA ILE A 41 8.81 29.47 -1.73
C ILE A 41 7.36 29.34 -2.24
N ARG A 42 6.82 30.34 -2.96
CA ARG A 42 5.47 30.24 -3.55
C ARG A 42 5.40 29.10 -4.57
N GLU A 43 6.39 28.97 -5.45
CA GLU A 43 6.48 27.89 -6.41
C GLU A 43 6.55 26.52 -5.71
N ALA A 44 7.38 26.38 -4.68
CA ALA A 44 7.48 25.16 -3.89
C ALA A 44 6.15 24.79 -3.21
N LYS A 45 5.43 25.78 -2.66
CA LYS A 45 4.10 25.56 -2.07
C LYS A 45 3.06 25.14 -3.11
N LYS A 46 3.08 25.73 -4.30
CA LYS A 46 2.21 25.34 -5.41
C LYS A 46 2.43 23.88 -5.81
N GLU A 47 3.69 23.42 -5.77
CA GLU A 47 4.09 22.03 -6.02
C GLU A 47 3.98 21.14 -4.77
N GLN A 48 3.22 21.55 -3.76
CA GLN A 48 2.93 20.79 -2.54
C GLN A 48 4.17 20.36 -1.74
N VAL A 49 5.27 21.13 -1.81
CA VAL A 49 6.42 20.91 -0.93
C VAL A 49 6.03 21.27 0.49
N PRO A 50 6.14 20.36 1.47
CA PRO A 50 5.75 20.61 2.85
C PRO A 50 6.47 21.82 3.46
N LEU A 51 5.72 22.65 4.18
CA LEU A 51 6.24 23.91 4.72
C LEU A 51 7.40 23.70 5.71
N ASN A 52 7.33 22.66 6.52
CA ASN A 52 8.39 22.28 7.46
C ASN A 52 9.73 21.99 6.76
N TYR A 53 9.72 21.43 5.55
CA TYR A 53 10.94 21.22 4.76
C TYR A 53 11.51 22.55 4.26
N ILE A 54 10.66 23.47 3.81
CA ILE A 54 11.06 24.80 3.38
C ILE A 54 11.70 25.57 4.55
N GLU A 55 11.07 25.55 5.71
CA GLU A 55 11.57 26.18 6.95
C GLU A 55 12.90 25.55 7.39
N ARG A 56 12.99 24.22 7.36
CA ARG A 56 14.21 23.49 7.71
C ARG A 56 15.39 23.89 6.83
N VAL A 57 15.18 24.02 5.52
CA VAL A 57 16.21 24.43 4.56
C VAL A 57 16.69 25.85 4.83
N ILE A 58 15.79 26.77 5.16
CA ILE A 58 16.19 28.15 5.56
C ILE A 58 16.99 28.13 6.86
N GLN A 59 16.66 27.28 7.83
CA GLN A 59 17.45 27.12 9.05
C GLN A 59 18.84 26.52 8.77
N LEU A 60 18.94 25.53 7.89
CA LEU A 60 20.22 24.97 7.45
C LEU A 60 21.09 26.05 6.78
N ALA A 61 20.50 26.89 5.95
CA ALA A 61 21.21 28.05 5.36
C ALA A 61 21.69 29.02 6.41
N LYS A 62 20.96 29.26 7.52
CA LYS A 62 21.44 30.08 8.65
C LYS A 62 22.61 29.43 9.37
N GLN A 63 22.68 28.10 9.41
CA GLN A 63 23.78 27.33 10.00
C GLN A 63 25.03 27.25 9.09
N GLY A 64 24.96 27.80 7.87
CA GLY A 64 26.08 27.85 6.94
C GLY A 64 26.07 26.80 5.84
N PHE A 65 25.06 25.94 5.77
CA PHE A 65 24.93 25.00 4.67
C PHE A 65 24.58 25.74 3.38
N ILE A 66 25.37 25.52 2.33
CA ILE A 66 25.26 26.21 1.04
C ILE A 66 24.56 25.36 -0.03
N ASP A 67 24.53 24.06 0.14
CA ASP A 67 23.83 23.09 -0.71
C ASP A 67 23.25 21.97 0.15
N LEU A 68 22.43 21.13 -0.50
CA LEU A 68 21.80 19.96 0.11
C LEU A 68 22.14 18.74 -0.76
N GLU A 69 22.73 17.78 -0.12
CA GLU A 69 22.85 16.43 -0.72
C GLU A 69 21.60 15.63 -0.36
N PHE A 70 21.13 14.86 -1.31
CA PHE A 70 20.02 13.93 -1.14
C PHE A 70 20.51 12.56 -1.57
N ASP A 71 20.28 11.61 -0.70
CA ASP A 71 20.62 10.22 -0.98
C ASP A 71 19.93 9.75 -2.25
N THR A 72 20.68 9.04 -3.09
CA THR A 72 20.14 8.39 -4.29
C THR A 72 19.79 6.96 -3.89
N TYR A 73 18.51 6.65 -3.97
CA TYR A 73 18.02 5.30 -3.70
C TYR A 73 18.03 4.50 -5.00
N ASP A 74 18.73 3.39 -4.98
CA ASP A 74 18.80 2.42 -6.05
C ASP A 74 18.60 1.00 -5.52
N THR A 75 18.76 -0.01 -6.36
CA THR A 75 18.55 -1.42 -5.99
C THR A 75 19.82 -2.12 -5.52
N ASP A 76 20.93 -1.41 -5.38
CA ASP A 76 22.18 -1.96 -4.84
C ASP A 76 22.05 -2.18 -3.31
N TRP A 77 22.41 -3.35 -2.84
CA TRP A 77 22.46 -3.72 -1.43
C TRP A 77 23.29 -2.78 -0.56
N ASN A 78 24.34 -2.19 -1.14
CA ASN A 78 25.25 -1.28 -0.44
C ASN A 78 24.84 0.17 -0.57
N SER A 79 23.68 0.46 -1.20
CA SER A 79 23.22 1.83 -1.36
C SER A 79 22.78 2.43 -0.02
N GLU A 80 22.80 3.76 0.06
CA GLU A 80 22.31 4.52 1.20
C GLU A 80 20.84 4.20 1.52
N ALA A 81 20.05 3.71 0.55
CA ALA A 81 18.68 3.27 0.77
C ALA A 81 18.55 2.23 1.88
N TYR A 82 19.48 1.28 1.94
CA TYR A 82 19.47 0.21 2.94
C TYR A 82 20.15 0.60 4.27
N ASN A 83 20.91 1.68 4.28
CA ASN A 83 21.60 2.20 5.47
C ASN A 83 20.79 3.27 6.21
N THR A 84 19.69 3.74 5.62
CA THR A 84 18.80 4.74 6.25
C THR A 84 17.55 4.08 6.80
N VAL A 85 16.91 4.70 7.79
CA VAL A 85 15.61 4.26 8.32
C VAL A 85 14.43 4.93 7.61
N SER A 86 14.70 5.82 6.66
CA SER A 86 13.65 6.58 5.96
C SER A 86 13.01 5.74 4.86
N GLY A 87 11.74 5.43 5.01
CA GLY A 87 10.95 4.70 4.02
C GLY A 87 11.23 3.18 3.94
N GLN A 88 12.13 2.64 4.76
CA GLN A 88 12.51 1.22 4.75
C GLN A 88 11.37 0.28 5.10
N ASN A 89 10.45 0.71 5.98
CA ASN A 89 9.33 -0.08 6.46
C ASN A 89 8.01 0.31 5.80
N SER A 90 8.06 0.96 4.65
CA SER A 90 6.86 1.30 3.86
C SER A 90 6.54 0.19 2.87
N ASN A 91 5.26 -0.19 2.82
CA ASN A 91 4.69 -0.94 1.71
C ASN A 91 3.88 0.02 0.85
N ASN A 92 4.20 0.08 -0.44
CA ASN A 92 3.57 1.02 -1.34
C ASN A 92 2.73 0.26 -2.37
N SER A 93 1.52 0.74 -2.60
CA SER A 93 0.62 0.21 -3.63
C SER A 93 0.10 1.34 -4.51
N VAL A 94 -0.07 1.04 -5.78
CA VAL A 94 -0.73 1.91 -6.75
C VAL A 94 -2.07 1.27 -7.09
N ARG A 95 -3.15 2.00 -6.86
CA ARG A 95 -4.50 1.57 -7.23
C ARG A 95 -4.89 2.22 -8.54
N VAL A 96 -5.14 1.40 -9.55
CA VAL A 96 -5.43 1.84 -10.93
C VAL A 96 -6.88 1.50 -11.31
N PRO A 97 -7.66 2.47 -11.82
CA PRO A 97 -8.98 2.20 -12.37
C PRO A 97 -8.91 1.65 -13.80
N ASN A 98 -9.97 1.01 -14.26
CA ASN A 98 -10.10 0.52 -15.63
C ASN A 98 -9.87 1.61 -16.67
N SER A 99 -10.29 2.84 -16.37
CA SER A 99 -10.07 4.00 -17.23
C SER A 99 -8.58 4.31 -17.45
N PHE A 100 -7.73 4.13 -16.44
CA PHE A 100 -6.28 4.24 -16.59
C PHE A 100 -5.72 3.14 -17.48
N MET A 101 -6.09 1.87 -17.22
CA MET A 101 -5.63 0.75 -18.05
C MET A 101 -6.05 0.90 -19.51
N LYS A 102 -7.26 1.41 -19.74
CA LYS A 102 -7.71 1.74 -21.10
C LYS A 102 -6.90 2.86 -21.73
N ALA A 103 -6.53 3.90 -20.95
CA ALA A 103 -5.66 4.97 -21.44
C ALA A 103 -4.24 4.45 -21.78
N VAL A 104 -3.73 3.44 -21.04
CA VAL A 104 -2.48 2.75 -21.37
C VAL A 104 -2.59 2.01 -22.71
N LEU A 105 -3.65 1.22 -22.89
CA LEU A 105 -3.87 0.46 -24.13
C LEU A 105 -4.07 1.35 -25.36
N ASP A 106 -4.72 2.49 -25.16
CA ASP A 106 -5.03 3.45 -26.23
C ASP A 106 -3.93 4.52 -26.44
N ASP A 107 -2.79 4.43 -25.72
CA ASP A 107 -1.70 5.42 -25.69
C ASP A 107 -2.16 6.86 -25.48
N LYS A 108 -3.08 7.06 -24.54
CA LYS A 108 -3.66 8.37 -24.22
C LYS A 108 -2.92 9.07 -23.09
N ASP A 109 -3.21 10.36 -22.97
CA ASP A 109 -2.78 11.14 -21.82
C ASP A 109 -3.59 10.77 -20.57
N TRP A 110 -2.91 10.80 -19.42
CA TRP A 110 -3.51 10.61 -18.11
C TRP A 110 -3.36 11.86 -17.26
N HIS A 111 -4.46 12.31 -16.67
CA HIS A 111 -4.52 13.51 -15.86
C HIS A 111 -4.50 13.17 -14.37
N LEU A 112 -3.52 13.71 -13.66
CA LEU A 112 -3.46 13.63 -12.20
C LEU A 112 -4.13 14.85 -11.60
N HIS A 113 -4.90 14.64 -10.55
CA HIS A 113 -5.62 15.69 -9.84
C HIS A 113 -5.34 15.61 -8.36
N TRP A 114 -5.30 16.76 -7.69
CA TRP A 114 -5.34 16.78 -6.23
C TRP A 114 -6.72 16.35 -5.75
N ARG A 115 -6.78 15.62 -4.62
CA ARG A 115 -8.07 15.20 -4.05
C ARG A 115 -8.97 16.40 -3.77
N ILE A 116 -8.43 17.42 -3.12
CA ILE A 116 -9.18 18.63 -2.80
C ILE A 116 -9.69 19.37 -4.05
N GLU A 117 -8.98 19.27 -5.18
CA GLU A 117 -9.44 19.84 -6.45
C GLU A 117 -10.62 19.06 -7.00
N LYS A 118 -10.61 17.72 -6.89
CA LYS A 118 -11.75 16.89 -7.29
C LYS A 118 -13.00 17.22 -6.45
N GLU A 119 -12.83 17.30 -5.13
CA GLU A 119 -13.90 17.63 -4.18
C GLU A 119 -14.53 19.01 -4.51
N ARG A 120 -13.70 20.03 -4.72
CA ARG A 120 -14.17 21.37 -5.09
C ARG A 120 -14.84 21.43 -6.47
N ALA A 121 -14.26 20.73 -7.44
CA ALA A 121 -14.81 20.69 -8.78
C ALA A 121 -16.20 20.02 -8.80
N GLU A 122 -16.39 18.99 -7.99
CA GLU A 122 -17.69 18.34 -7.79
C GLU A 122 -18.70 19.30 -7.14
N GLU A 123 -18.33 19.98 -6.04
CA GLU A 123 -19.17 21.00 -5.38
C GLU A 123 -19.54 22.15 -6.32
N GLU A 124 -18.64 22.56 -7.21
CA GLU A 124 -18.82 23.64 -8.16
C GLU A 124 -19.46 23.20 -9.49
N GLY A 125 -19.68 21.89 -9.69
CA GLY A 125 -20.29 21.32 -10.90
C GLY A 125 -19.43 21.49 -12.17
N ARG A 126 -18.10 21.55 -12.04
CA ARG A 126 -17.14 21.70 -13.14
C ARG A 126 -16.19 20.50 -13.23
N ALA A 127 -15.46 20.39 -14.32
CA ALA A 127 -14.38 19.44 -14.45
C ALA A 127 -13.19 19.84 -13.56
N PRO A 128 -12.51 18.87 -12.88
CA PRO A 128 -11.33 19.16 -12.07
C PRO A 128 -10.13 19.54 -12.97
N GLU A 129 -9.38 20.55 -12.54
CA GLU A 129 -8.16 20.95 -13.24
C GLU A 129 -7.01 19.97 -12.94
N PRO A 130 -6.29 19.45 -13.96
CA PRO A 130 -5.18 18.55 -13.73
C PRO A 130 -3.99 19.30 -13.12
N CYS A 131 -3.41 18.74 -12.07
CA CYS A 131 -2.15 19.23 -11.53
C CYS A 131 -0.95 18.77 -12.37
N LYS A 132 -1.10 17.66 -13.10
CA LYS A 132 -0.09 17.11 -14.00
C LYS A 132 -0.75 16.23 -15.06
N THR A 133 -0.26 16.31 -16.28
CA THR A 133 -0.64 15.42 -17.37
C THR A 133 0.59 14.63 -17.82
N LEU A 134 0.44 13.33 -17.97
CA LEU A 134 1.49 12.38 -18.39
C LEU A 134 0.92 11.46 -19.46
N LYS A 135 1.78 10.84 -20.26
CA LYS A 135 1.38 9.65 -21.03
C LYS A 135 1.07 8.50 -20.09
N ALA A 136 -0.07 7.86 -20.29
CA ALA A 136 -0.46 6.72 -19.47
C ALA A 136 0.54 5.55 -19.59
N THR A 137 1.05 5.30 -20.79
CA THR A 137 2.08 4.30 -21.07
C THR A 137 3.38 4.59 -20.32
N GLU A 138 3.88 5.83 -20.36
CA GLU A 138 5.09 6.21 -19.62
C GLU A 138 4.94 6.04 -18.10
N LEU A 139 3.77 6.36 -17.57
CA LEU A 139 3.50 6.16 -16.14
C LEU A 139 3.43 4.68 -15.78
N TRP A 140 2.80 3.87 -16.65
CA TRP A 140 2.71 2.43 -16.48
C TRP A 140 4.08 1.76 -16.53
N ASP A 141 4.94 2.17 -17.48
CA ASP A 141 6.32 1.68 -17.60
C ASP A 141 7.14 2.00 -16.33
N GLN A 142 6.96 3.18 -15.74
CA GLN A 142 7.62 3.53 -14.48
C GLN A 142 7.16 2.64 -13.32
N ILE A 143 5.85 2.34 -13.24
CA ILE A 143 5.29 1.44 -12.23
C ILE A 143 5.85 0.03 -12.42
N ALA A 144 5.81 -0.49 -13.64
CA ALA A 144 6.31 -1.82 -13.99
C ALA A 144 7.82 -1.95 -13.71
N TYR A 145 8.60 -0.94 -14.08
CA TYR A 145 10.04 -0.94 -13.82
C TYR A 145 10.35 -0.93 -12.31
N ALA A 146 9.66 -0.12 -11.53
CA ALA A 146 9.84 -0.08 -10.09
C ALA A 146 9.48 -1.43 -9.44
N ALA A 147 8.34 -2.01 -9.82
CA ALA A 147 7.91 -3.32 -9.32
C ALA A 147 8.91 -4.44 -9.67
N TRP A 148 9.47 -4.41 -10.88
CA TRP A 148 10.50 -5.36 -11.29
C TRP A 148 11.81 -5.16 -10.49
N SER A 149 12.22 -3.90 -10.28
CA SER A 149 13.51 -3.58 -9.66
C SER A 149 13.54 -3.85 -8.15
N CYS A 150 12.45 -3.57 -7.42
CA CYS A 150 12.45 -3.62 -5.96
C CYS A 150 11.16 -4.22 -5.35
N ALA A 151 10.32 -4.89 -6.15
CA ALA A 151 9.05 -5.48 -5.77
C ALA A 151 7.98 -4.48 -5.25
N ASP A 152 8.24 -3.18 -5.36
CA ASP A 152 7.31 -2.10 -5.03
C ASP A 152 7.15 -1.16 -6.25
N PRO A 153 5.97 -0.59 -6.47
CA PRO A 153 4.73 -0.76 -5.73
C PRO A 153 3.96 -2.03 -6.09
N GLY A 154 3.12 -2.52 -5.18
CA GLY A 154 2.07 -3.47 -5.52
C GLY A 154 1.02 -2.79 -6.41
N THR A 155 0.43 -3.51 -7.37
CA THR A 155 -0.61 -2.98 -8.25
C THR A 155 -1.97 -3.52 -7.86
N GLN A 156 -2.95 -2.63 -7.69
CA GLN A 156 -4.33 -2.97 -7.32
C GLN A 156 -5.29 -2.45 -8.37
N TYR A 157 -6.19 -3.30 -8.85
CA TYR A 157 -7.18 -2.97 -9.88
C TYR A 157 -8.50 -2.57 -9.22
N HIS A 158 -8.73 -1.27 -9.11
CA HIS A 158 -9.78 -0.67 -8.32
C HIS A 158 -11.17 -1.17 -8.65
N ASP A 159 -11.55 -1.12 -9.91
CA ASP A 159 -12.90 -1.49 -10.35
C ASP A 159 -13.15 -3.00 -10.17
N THR A 160 -12.20 -3.84 -10.55
CA THR A 160 -12.29 -5.29 -10.39
C THR A 160 -12.41 -5.68 -8.91
N ILE A 161 -11.63 -5.04 -8.03
CA ILE A 161 -11.69 -5.31 -6.58
C ILE A 161 -13.08 -4.97 -6.04
N ASN A 162 -13.64 -3.83 -6.43
CA ASN A 162 -14.97 -3.42 -5.97
C ASN A 162 -16.12 -4.19 -6.64
N GLU A 163 -15.92 -4.72 -7.85
CA GLU A 163 -16.88 -5.66 -8.48
C GLU A 163 -17.04 -6.96 -7.67
N TRP A 164 -15.95 -7.42 -7.03
CA TRP A 164 -15.96 -8.62 -6.20
C TRP A 164 -16.21 -8.35 -4.71
N HIS A 165 -16.53 -7.10 -4.35
CA HIS A 165 -16.77 -6.71 -2.96
C HIS A 165 -18.03 -7.38 -2.43
N THR A 166 -17.92 -8.03 -1.27
CA THR A 166 -19.02 -8.80 -0.65
C THR A 166 -19.97 -7.93 0.19
N CYS A 167 -19.54 -6.72 0.57
CA CYS A 167 -20.32 -5.79 1.39
C CYS A 167 -20.35 -4.38 0.77
N PRO A 168 -20.85 -4.21 -0.47
CA PRO A 168 -20.77 -2.92 -1.19
C PRO A 168 -21.61 -1.80 -0.56
N GLU A 169 -22.66 -2.14 0.19
CA GLU A 169 -23.52 -1.17 0.87
C GLU A 169 -22.82 -0.50 2.07
N ASP A 170 -21.77 -1.11 2.62
CA ASP A 170 -21.03 -0.58 3.76
C ASP A 170 -19.88 0.34 3.37
N GLY A 171 -19.59 0.46 2.07
CA GLY A 171 -18.57 1.34 1.53
C GLY A 171 -17.77 0.75 0.41
N GLU A 172 -16.75 1.48 -0.01
CA GLU A 172 -15.84 1.12 -1.08
C GLU A 172 -14.51 0.57 -0.54
N ILE A 173 -13.99 -0.48 -1.17
CA ILE A 173 -12.63 -0.96 -0.89
C ILE A 173 -11.63 0.01 -1.52
N ARG A 174 -10.85 0.71 -0.69
CA ARG A 174 -9.89 1.74 -1.11
C ARG A 174 -8.44 1.35 -0.90
N ALA A 175 -8.18 0.36 -0.07
CA ALA A 175 -6.84 -0.09 0.28
C ALA A 175 -6.83 -1.59 0.58
N SER A 176 -5.65 -2.12 0.91
CA SER A 176 -5.44 -3.49 1.37
C SER A 176 -4.39 -3.51 2.48
N ASN A 177 -4.18 -4.69 3.06
CA ASN A 177 -2.97 -4.96 3.81
C ASN A 177 -1.73 -4.99 2.89
N PRO A 178 -0.50 -5.02 3.44
CA PRO A 178 0.73 -4.94 2.63
C PRO A 178 0.85 -6.01 1.54
N CYS A 179 0.48 -7.25 1.83
CA CYS A 179 0.59 -8.36 0.87
C CYS A 179 -0.59 -8.47 -0.10
N SER A 180 -1.60 -7.60 0.05
CA SER A 180 -2.79 -7.49 -0.82
C SER A 180 -3.73 -8.70 -0.81
N GLU A 181 -3.64 -9.59 0.17
CA GLU A 181 -4.59 -10.68 0.35
C GLU A 181 -5.89 -10.25 1.02
N TYR A 182 -5.87 -9.12 1.74
CA TYR A 182 -7.03 -8.57 2.43
C TYR A 182 -7.52 -7.29 1.76
N MET A 183 -8.44 -7.46 0.82
CA MET A 183 -9.13 -6.39 0.08
C MET A 183 -10.49 -6.17 0.72
N PHE A 184 -10.58 -5.24 1.69
CA PHE A 184 -11.82 -5.01 2.42
C PHE A 184 -11.95 -3.54 2.86
N LEU A 185 -12.96 -3.26 3.68
CA LEU A 185 -13.29 -1.92 4.15
C LEU A 185 -12.21 -1.32 5.06
N ASP A 186 -12.11 -0.01 5.06
CA ASP A 186 -11.24 0.73 5.96
C ASP A 186 -11.60 0.47 7.43
N ASN A 187 -10.61 0.60 8.32
CA ASN A 187 -10.76 0.41 9.76
C ASN A 187 -11.25 -0.99 10.16
N THR A 188 -11.00 -2.00 9.34
CA THR A 188 -11.21 -3.40 9.66
C THR A 188 -9.87 -4.11 9.83
N ALA A 189 -9.87 -5.25 10.52
CA ALA A 189 -8.69 -6.08 10.70
C ALA A 189 -9.02 -7.54 10.40
N CYS A 190 -8.02 -8.29 9.97
CA CYS A 190 -8.09 -9.71 9.71
C CYS A 190 -7.16 -10.45 10.68
N ASN A 191 -7.71 -11.34 11.50
CA ASN A 191 -6.92 -12.23 12.33
C ASN A 191 -6.42 -13.40 11.49
N LEU A 192 -5.14 -13.79 11.66
CA LEU A 192 -4.47 -14.73 10.77
C LEU A 192 -4.06 -16.01 11.48
N ALA A 193 -4.22 -17.13 10.78
CA ALA A 193 -3.61 -18.43 11.11
C ALA A 193 -3.17 -19.15 9.84
N SER A 194 -2.11 -19.97 9.93
CA SER A 194 -1.63 -20.78 8.81
C SER A 194 -1.36 -22.21 9.26
N LEU A 195 -1.90 -23.18 8.52
CA LEU A 195 -1.68 -24.59 8.74
C LEU A 195 -0.43 -25.06 8.03
N ASN A 196 0.46 -25.75 8.74
CA ASN A 196 1.65 -26.34 8.13
C ASN A 196 1.29 -27.65 7.43
N LEU A 197 1.17 -27.64 6.11
CA LEU A 197 0.76 -28.79 5.32
C LEU A 197 1.62 -30.05 5.50
N MET A 198 2.91 -29.87 5.79
CA MET A 198 3.81 -31.01 6.04
C MET A 198 3.42 -31.87 7.24
N LYS A 199 2.56 -31.37 8.13
CA LYS A 199 2.06 -32.10 9.29
C LYS A 199 0.84 -32.98 9.01
N PHE A 200 0.28 -32.86 7.80
CA PHE A 200 -0.90 -33.62 7.37
C PHE A 200 -0.56 -34.71 6.36
N PHE A 201 0.72 -35.02 6.16
CA PHE A 201 1.14 -36.21 5.42
C PHE A 201 1.49 -37.32 6.42
N THR A 202 0.99 -38.51 6.13
CA THR A 202 1.15 -39.70 7.00
C THR A 202 2.43 -40.48 6.74
N ASP A 203 3.12 -40.16 5.66
CA ASP A 203 4.37 -40.79 5.24
C ASP A 203 5.46 -39.75 4.94
N ASN A 204 6.73 -40.15 5.02
CA ASN A 204 7.88 -39.27 4.82
C ASN A 204 8.04 -38.77 3.37
N ASN A 205 7.41 -39.42 2.41
CA ASN A 205 7.47 -39.05 0.99
C ASN A 205 6.30 -38.13 0.59
N CYS A 206 5.45 -37.75 1.53
CA CYS A 206 4.27 -36.90 1.31
C CYS A 206 3.30 -37.46 0.23
N THR A 207 3.16 -38.79 0.14
CA THR A 207 2.28 -39.44 -0.86
C THR A 207 0.86 -39.61 -0.35
N THR A 208 0.67 -39.66 0.96
CA THR A 208 -0.66 -39.86 1.58
C THR A 208 -1.03 -38.68 2.44
N PHE A 209 -2.01 -37.93 2.00
CA PHE A 209 -2.50 -36.74 2.69
C PHE A 209 -3.69 -37.07 3.60
N ASP A 210 -3.62 -36.67 4.85
CA ASP A 210 -4.66 -36.89 5.87
C ASP A 210 -5.74 -35.80 5.77
N THR A 211 -6.75 -36.09 4.96
CA THR A 211 -7.88 -35.18 4.71
C THR A 211 -8.77 -34.97 5.95
N GLU A 212 -8.84 -35.95 6.84
CA GLU A 212 -9.65 -35.81 8.06
C GLU A 212 -8.97 -34.89 9.08
N SER A 213 -7.67 -35.05 9.27
CA SER A 213 -6.92 -34.16 10.17
C SER A 213 -6.91 -32.72 9.71
N ILE A 214 -6.77 -32.42 8.41
CA ILE A 214 -6.82 -31.04 7.93
C ILE A 214 -8.22 -30.43 8.04
N ARG A 215 -9.29 -31.22 7.85
CA ARG A 215 -10.67 -30.78 8.09
C ARG A 215 -10.89 -30.43 9.55
N ALA A 216 -10.45 -31.31 10.46
CA ALA A 216 -10.53 -31.07 11.91
C ALA A 216 -9.74 -29.82 12.34
N ALA A 217 -8.51 -29.65 11.80
CA ALA A 217 -7.68 -28.49 12.05
C ALA A 217 -8.31 -27.21 11.48
N SER A 218 -8.90 -27.25 10.30
CA SER A 218 -9.59 -26.09 9.69
C SER A 218 -10.78 -25.66 10.57
N ARG A 219 -11.59 -26.60 11.04
CA ARG A 219 -12.68 -26.32 11.98
C ARG A 219 -12.16 -25.66 13.25
N LEU A 220 -11.14 -26.28 13.87
CA LEU A 220 -10.58 -25.79 15.11
C LEU A 220 -10.04 -24.35 14.96
N TRP A 221 -9.22 -24.10 13.93
CA TRP A 221 -8.61 -22.81 13.72
C TRP A 221 -9.59 -21.72 13.28
N THR A 222 -10.64 -22.07 12.54
CA THR A 222 -11.75 -21.13 12.27
C THR A 222 -12.41 -20.70 13.58
N THR A 223 -12.68 -21.64 14.50
CA THR A 223 -13.23 -21.32 15.81
C THR A 223 -12.28 -20.48 16.67
N VAL A 224 -10.96 -20.80 16.65
CA VAL A 224 -9.96 -20.03 17.41
C VAL A 224 -9.83 -18.60 16.86
N LEU A 225 -9.86 -18.43 15.54
CA LEU A 225 -9.83 -17.10 14.91
C LEU A 225 -11.07 -16.29 15.29
N GLU A 226 -12.23 -16.90 15.30
CA GLU A 226 -13.48 -16.28 15.72
C GLU A 226 -13.42 -15.78 17.18
N ILE A 227 -12.94 -16.63 18.10
CA ILE A 227 -12.72 -16.26 19.50
C ILE A 227 -11.70 -15.11 19.61
N SER A 228 -10.65 -15.14 18.79
CA SER A 228 -9.58 -14.13 18.82
C SER A 228 -10.08 -12.73 18.43
N VAL A 229 -11.12 -12.59 17.62
CA VAL A 229 -11.76 -11.30 17.34
C VAL A 229 -12.28 -10.63 18.61
N LEU A 230 -12.87 -11.41 19.52
CA LEU A 230 -13.37 -10.91 20.79
C LEU A 230 -12.26 -10.56 21.79
N MET A 231 -11.12 -11.24 21.70
CA MET A 231 -10.00 -11.10 22.63
C MET A 231 -8.91 -10.14 22.15
N ALA A 232 -8.96 -9.71 20.90
CA ALA A 232 -7.95 -8.85 20.30
C ALA A 232 -8.01 -7.43 20.88
N GLN A 233 -6.84 -6.81 20.96
CA GLN A 233 -6.71 -5.38 21.28
C GLN A 233 -6.42 -4.62 19.99
N PHE A 234 -7.24 -3.61 19.72
CA PHE A 234 -7.12 -2.79 18.51
C PHE A 234 -6.59 -1.39 18.85
N PRO A 235 -5.89 -0.72 17.91
CA PRO A 235 -5.25 0.57 18.17
C PRO A 235 -6.25 1.73 18.33
N SER A 236 -7.49 1.61 17.82
CA SER A 236 -8.54 2.60 17.98
C SER A 236 -9.89 1.97 18.20
N LYS A 237 -10.83 2.77 18.73
CA LYS A 237 -12.21 2.35 18.96
C LYS A 237 -12.92 1.97 17.66
N GLU A 238 -12.74 2.77 16.60
CA GLU A 238 -13.36 2.53 15.28
C GLU A 238 -12.91 1.20 14.69
N ILE A 239 -11.61 0.88 14.79
CA ILE A 239 -11.08 -0.40 14.31
C ILE A 239 -11.64 -1.55 15.13
N ALA A 240 -11.78 -1.39 16.44
CA ALA A 240 -12.37 -2.41 17.31
C ALA A 240 -13.83 -2.69 16.93
N GLU A 241 -14.64 -1.64 16.77
CA GLU A 241 -16.06 -1.75 16.43
C GLU A 241 -16.28 -2.40 15.07
N LEU A 242 -15.55 -1.96 14.03
CA LEU A 242 -15.69 -2.51 12.68
C LEU A 242 -15.10 -3.92 12.56
N SER A 243 -13.98 -4.20 13.22
CA SER A 243 -13.42 -5.56 13.25
C SER A 243 -14.35 -6.55 13.95
N TYR A 244 -15.04 -6.11 15.00
CA TYR A 244 -16.06 -6.91 15.67
C TYR A 244 -17.28 -7.11 14.78
N ALA A 245 -17.76 -6.07 14.09
CA ALA A 245 -18.95 -6.14 13.25
C ALA A 245 -18.75 -7.06 12.04
N PHE A 246 -17.62 -6.92 11.34
CA PHE A 246 -17.33 -7.68 10.12
C PHE A 246 -16.65 -9.03 10.37
N ARG A 247 -15.90 -9.18 11.46
CA ARG A 247 -15.32 -10.45 11.94
C ARG A 247 -14.53 -11.21 10.88
N THR A 248 -13.69 -10.54 10.14
CA THR A 248 -12.92 -11.14 9.05
C THR A 248 -11.82 -12.06 9.57
N LEU A 249 -11.79 -13.30 9.08
CA LEU A 249 -10.89 -14.37 9.49
C LEU A 249 -9.98 -14.77 8.33
N GLY A 250 -8.67 -14.80 8.56
CA GLY A 250 -7.66 -15.20 7.58
C GLY A 250 -7.07 -16.56 7.90
N LEU A 251 -7.61 -17.64 7.34
CA LEU A 251 -7.07 -18.99 7.46
C LEU A 251 -6.35 -19.38 6.18
N GLY A 252 -5.06 -19.64 6.29
CA GLY A 252 -4.21 -20.05 5.19
C GLY A 252 -3.41 -21.32 5.49
N TYR A 253 -2.44 -21.60 4.64
CA TYR A 253 -1.50 -22.70 4.85
C TYR A 253 -0.09 -22.31 4.39
N ALA A 254 0.89 -23.06 4.88
CA ALA A 254 2.28 -22.98 4.50
C ALA A 254 2.81 -24.33 4.00
N ASN A 255 3.94 -24.28 3.26
CA ASN A 255 4.70 -25.45 2.83
C ASN A 255 4.08 -26.28 1.70
N ILE A 256 3.21 -25.72 0.86
CA ILE A 256 2.77 -26.40 -0.36
C ILE A 256 3.98 -26.69 -1.28
N GLY A 257 4.87 -25.72 -1.46
CA GLY A 257 6.08 -25.91 -2.26
C GLY A 257 6.99 -27.02 -1.69
N ALA A 258 7.15 -27.08 -0.37
CA ALA A 258 7.92 -28.15 0.28
C ALA A 258 7.29 -29.51 0.05
N ALA A 259 5.97 -29.64 0.15
CA ALA A 259 5.23 -30.88 -0.11
C ALA A 259 5.42 -31.36 -1.55
N LEU A 260 5.30 -30.46 -2.52
CA LEU A 260 5.51 -30.79 -3.93
C LEU A 260 6.96 -31.18 -4.21
N MET A 261 7.94 -30.49 -3.62
CA MET A 261 9.36 -30.81 -3.78
C MET A 261 9.70 -32.22 -3.25
N VAL A 262 9.15 -32.60 -2.08
CA VAL A 262 9.37 -33.96 -1.51
C VAL A 262 8.77 -35.03 -2.42
N GLN A 263 7.66 -34.73 -3.07
CA GLN A 263 7.00 -35.64 -4.03
C GLN A 263 7.68 -35.64 -5.41
N GLY A 264 8.61 -34.72 -5.67
CA GLY A 264 9.24 -34.55 -6.98
C GLY A 264 8.30 -33.94 -8.03
N ILE A 265 7.27 -33.22 -7.62
CA ILE A 265 6.28 -32.58 -8.49
C ILE A 265 6.74 -31.14 -8.76
N PRO A 266 6.89 -30.74 -10.04
CA PRO A 266 7.18 -29.33 -10.38
C PRO A 266 6.08 -28.40 -9.91
N TYR A 267 6.44 -27.24 -9.35
CA TYR A 267 5.49 -26.29 -8.76
C TYR A 267 4.46 -25.77 -9.77
N ASP A 268 4.87 -25.54 -11.01
CA ASP A 268 4.07 -25.02 -12.11
C ASP A 268 3.42 -26.14 -12.98
N SER A 269 3.50 -27.41 -12.55
CA SER A 269 2.85 -28.51 -13.24
C SER A 269 1.33 -28.53 -13.02
N GLN A 270 0.60 -29.13 -13.94
CA GLN A 270 -0.85 -29.34 -13.78
C GLN A 270 -1.18 -30.15 -12.53
N GLU A 271 -0.33 -31.10 -12.18
CA GLU A 271 -0.48 -31.92 -10.98
C GLU A 271 -0.29 -31.08 -9.72
N GLY A 272 0.75 -30.23 -9.66
CA GLY A 272 0.98 -29.31 -8.55
C GLY A 272 -0.18 -28.34 -8.36
N VAL A 273 -0.71 -27.78 -9.45
CA VAL A 273 -1.89 -26.89 -9.41
C VAL A 273 -3.13 -27.65 -8.91
N ALA A 274 -3.35 -28.88 -9.37
CA ALA A 274 -4.48 -29.70 -8.92
C ALA A 274 -4.41 -30.05 -7.44
N ILE A 275 -3.22 -30.40 -6.92
CA ILE A 275 -2.99 -30.67 -5.50
C ILE A 275 -3.27 -29.40 -4.66
N ALA A 276 -2.73 -28.25 -5.06
CA ALA A 276 -2.97 -27.00 -4.38
C ALA A 276 -4.46 -26.63 -4.37
N GLY A 277 -5.14 -26.78 -5.51
CA GLY A 277 -6.57 -26.55 -5.63
C GLY A 277 -7.39 -27.48 -4.73
N ALA A 278 -7.07 -28.76 -4.67
CA ALA A 278 -7.79 -29.75 -3.84
C ALA A 278 -7.61 -29.46 -2.34
N ILE A 279 -6.39 -29.18 -1.89
CA ILE A 279 -6.11 -28.84 -0.47
C ILE A 279 -6.83 -27.54 -0.09
N THR A 280 -6.76 -26.54 -0.95
CA THR A 280 -7.44 -25.25 -0.73
C THR A 280 -8.97 -25.45 -0.64
N ALA A 281 -9.56 -26.24 -1.52
CA ALA A 281 -10.99 -26.53 -1.50
C ALA A 281 -11.42 -27.19 -0.19
N ILE A 282 -10.67 -28.19 0.30
CA ILE A 282 -10.99 -28.86 1.58
C ILE A 282 -10.96 -27.87 2.74
N MET A 283 -9.90 -27.06 2.84
CA MET A 283 -9.74 -26.08 3.91
C MET A 283 -10.81 -24.99 3.84
N HIS A 284 -11.03 -24.42 2.65
CA HIS A 284 -11.98 -23.35 2.41
C HIS A 284 -13.41 -23.78 2.73
N MET A 285 -13.86 -24.89 2.17
CA MET A 285 -15.22 -25.38 2.40
C MET A 285 -15.46 -25.71 3.87
N LYS A 286 -14.46 -26.29 4.57
CA LYS A 286 -14.61 -26.60 6.00
C LYS A 286 -14.62 -25.34 6.86
N ALA A 287 -13.86 -24.30 6.49
CA ALA A 287 -13.89 -23.02 7.18
C ALA A 287 -15.26 -22.34 7.04
N TYR A 288 -15.84 -22.32 5.84
CA TYR A 288 -17.19 -21.75 5.62
C TYR A 288 -18.30 -22.57 6.29
N GLU A 289 -18.24 -23.90 6.23
CA GLU A 289 -19.17 -24.76 6.98
C GLU A 289 -19.14 -24.45 8.47
N THR A 290 -17.94 -24.32 9.05
CA THR A 290 -17.75 -23.97 10.46
C THR A 290 -18.27 -22.58 10.79
N SER A 291 -18.02 -21.60 9.91
CA SER A 291 -18.53 -20.23 10.06
C SER A 291 -20.06 -20.21 10.06
N ALA A 292 -20.70 -20.96 9.17
CA ALA A 292 -22.16 -21.07 9.11
C ALA A 292 -22.75 -21.74 10.37
N GLU A 293 -22.09 -22.80 10.88
CA GLU A 293 -22.49 -23.43 12.16
C GLU A 293 -22.43 -22.45 13.32
N LEU A 294 -21.31 -21.71 13.44
CA LEU A 294 -21.14 -20.70 14.50
C LEU A 294 -22.18 -19.57 14.39
N ALA A 295 -22.50 -19.13 13.17
CA ALA A 295 -23.53 -18.13 12.94
C ALA A 295 -24.90 -18.60 13.43
N GLY A 296 -25.24 -19.86 13.17
CA GLY A 296 -26.49 -20.48 13.60
C GLY A 296 -26.59 -20.63 15.11
N GLU A 297 -25.49 -21.00 15.78
CA GLU A 297 -25.47 -21.21 17.23
C GLU A 297 -25.41 -19.89 18.03
N LEU A 298 -24.64 -18.91 17.56
CA LEU A 298 -24.39 -17.66 18.27
C LEU A 298 -25.37 -16.54 17.91
N ALA A 299 -26.24 -16.77 16.92
CA ALA A 299 -27.18 -15.79 16.38
C ALA A 299 -26.49 -14.46 15.96
N VAL A 300 -25.23 -14.55 15.48
CA VAL A 300 -24.47 -13.43 14.97
C VAL A 300 -24.55 -13.41 13.44
N SER A 301 -24.57 -12.21 12.88
CA SER A 301 -24.54 -12.03 11.43
C SER A 301 -23.09 -12.06 10.95
N TYR A 302 -22.77 -12.95 10.02
CA TYR A 302 -21.46 -12.99 9.36
C TYR A 302 -21.58 -12.36 7.98
N THR A 303 -20.83 -11.31 7.76
CA THR A 303 -20.82 -10.56 6.50
C THR A 303 -19.92 -11.17 5.44
N HIS A 304 -19.15 -12.18 5.79
CA HIS A 304 -18.18 -12.85 4.92
C HIS A 304 -18.71 -14.18 4.29
N LEU A 305 -20.00 -14.45 4.46
CA LEU A 305 -20.66 -15.59 3.82
C LEU A 305 -21.37 -15.22 2.53
#